data_61524ee8993e5e2b37f45e7244c026a3
#
_entry.id   61524ee8993e5e2b37f45e7244c026a3
#
_cell.length_a   1.000
_cell.length_b   1.000
_cell.length_c   1.000
_cell.angle_alpha   90.00
_cell.angle_beta   90.00
_cell.angle_gamma   90.00
#
_symmetry.space_group_name_H-M   'P 1'
#
loop_
_entity.id
_entity.type
_entity.pdbx_description
1 polymer ?
#
loop_
_entity_poly.entity_id
_entity_poly.type
_entity_poly.pdbx_seq_one_letter_code
_entity_poly.pdbx_strand_id
1 'polypeptide(L)'
;MMKLMQTRRDFLKMAGKVAVGGAAMAAAPAFVTNAEAAGNTKMATAGIIRGKVTDTNSCMMPAVILVEAEDGTAYRAFTNAMGGYAISLEPGEYKLTFSKGHEYATVTRTVEIESLKTYYQQDVRLQPLYDSYAKGWVAGDCHQHTFYSDGVDPVEDVMIGNAANGVYFGFLTDHNTSRGVPEYNGACMFPVRTENGQVRYFKGMDGVEVTSEFGHYNALGSGLTLETYDLKFTEAERNSPEKMQIVREKIKYIADCITRVGGVAQMNHPYSTTTMGMANWIDAKDYEVFDMYDTMEIWNGYFCPPDGALFDTQNSMNQNYSSKLLWYGLLNAMKEGHAFHAITGGTDNHDVSGAASAKARAKIAENPADLQSYYDTWVASAKYNGMPATYTYLGGKELTMENAMAAVKAGHSFVTSGPIVLADVKGKIYGEKAEAAAGEEIALNCDIWNRDGLKEIRIVVNGEIVKQIPVTGESFKEAVTLSREWASNDWIVIEVLCPDCCQYAITNPIIIA
;
A
#
# COMPACT_ATOMS: atom_id res chain seq x y z
N MET A 1 22.47 -7.48 -31.32
CA MET A 1 22.36 -8.82 -30.73
C MET A 1 23.24 -8.82 -29.48
N MET A 2 22.73 -8.16 -28.39
CA MET A 2 23.38 -8.13 -27.08
C MET A 2 22.70 -9.16 -26.19
N LYS A 3 23.48 -10.08 -25.62
CA LYS A 3 23.01 -11.05 -24.65
C LYS A 3 22.58 -10.32 -23.38
N LEU A 4 21.29 -10.29 -23.14
CA LEU A 4 20.77 -10.14 -21.81
C LEU A 4 21.17 -11.34 -21.00
N MET A 5 21.36 -11.09 -19.76
CA MET A 5 21.23 -11.93 -18.64
C MET A 5 22.44 -12.24 -17.89
N GLN A 6 22.47 -11.74 -16.73
CA GLN A 6 23.05 -12.59 -15.67
C GLN A 6 21.98 -12.77 -14.59
N THR A 7 21.56 -14.00 -14.41
CA THR A 7 20.69 -14.38 -13.29
C THR A 7 21.49 -14.32 -11.99
N ARG A 8 20.81 -14.13 -10.85
CA ARG A 8 21.41 -14.20 -9.49
C ARG A 8 22.32 -15.44 -9.31
N ARG A 9 22.04 -16.53 -10.02
CA ARG A 9 22.85 -17.75 -10.01
C ARG A 9 24.23 -17.54 -10.63
N ASP A 10 24.36 -16.66 -11.63
CA ASP A 10 25.63 -16.32 -12.25
C ASP A 10 26.40 -15.32 -11.42
N PHE A 11 25.70 -14.41 -10.74
CA PHE A 11 26.27 -13.48 -9.75
C PHE A 11 26.81 -14.24 -8.52
N LEU A 12 26.07 -15.21 -7.99
CA LEU A 12 26.52 -16.05 -6.86
C LEU A 12 27.72 -16.94 -7.23
N LYS A 13 27.83 -17.40 -8.47
CA LYS A 13 29.01 -18.13 -8.97
C LYS A 13 30.25 -17.23 -9.10
N MET A 14 30.06 -15.94 -9.34
CA MET A 14 31.17 -14.97 -9.39
C MET A 14 31.60 -14.57 -7.97
N ALA A 15 30.67 -14.39 -7.03
CA ALA A 15 30.97 -14.14 -5.62
C ALA A 15 31.63 -15.32 -4.90
N GLY A 16 31.33 -16.56 -5.30
CA GLY A 16 31.90 -17.78 -4.71
C GLY A 16 33.37 -18.05 -5.04
N LYS A 17 34.03 -17.26 -5.88
CA LYS A 17 35.46 -17.43 -6.23
C LYS A 17 36.43 -16.55 -5.41
N VAL A 18 35.95 -15.77 -4.47
CA VAL A 18 36.79 -14.86 -3.65
C VAL A 18 36.82 -15.23 -2.15
N ALA A 19 36.30 -16.36 -1.74
CA ALA A 19 36.26 -16.76 -0.34
C ALA A 19 37.22 -17.92 -0.05
N VAL A 20 38.49 -17.62 0.22
CA VAL A 20 39.35 -18.44 1.09
C VAL A 20 40.04 -17.52 2.08
N GLY A 21 39.61 -17.57 3.34
CA GLY A 21 40.34 -17.02 4.48
C GLY A 21 39.57 -16.06 5.36
N GLY A 22 39.06 -16.55 6.49
CA GLY A 22 38.66 -15.75 7.66
C GLY A 22 37.14 -15.49 7.75
N ALA A 23 36.55 -15.98 8.87
CA ALA A 23 35.15 -15.77 9.19
C ALA A 23 34.85 -14.28 9.44
N ALA A 24 34.45 -13.59 8.37
CA ALA A 24 33.71 -12.34 8.44
C ALA A 24 32.36 -12.62 7.77
N MET A 25 31.27 -12.50 8.53
CA MET A 25 29.93 -12.43 7.96
C MET A 25 29.93 -11.26 6.97
N ALA A 26 30.08 -11.56 5.69
CA ALA A 26 29.93 -10.57 4.64
C ALA A 26 28.45 -10.15 4.63
N ALA A 27 28.18 -8.93 5.10
CA ALA A 27 26.91 -8.29 4.83
C ALA A 27 26.72 -8.29 3.31
N ALA A 28 25.64 -8.89 2.81
CA ALA A 28 25.27 -8.74 1.43
C ALA A 28 25.15 -7.24 1.11
N PRO A 29 25.59 -6.77 -0.07
CA PRO A 29 25.46 -5.36 -0.40
C PRO A 29 24.00 -4.94 -0.34
N ALA A 30 23.74 -3.74 0.19
CA ALA A 30 22.45 -3.10 0.04
C ALA A 30 22.13 -3.01 -1.46
N PHE A 31 20.88 -3.26 -1.81
CA PHE A 31 20.45 -3.12 -3.20
C PHE A 31 20.65 -1.68 -3.65
N VAL A 32 21.58 -1.47 -4.55
CA VAL A 32 21.69 -0.22 -5.32
C VAL A 32 20.75 -0.36 -6.48
N THR A 33 19.48 0.00 -6.27
CA THR A 33 18.55 0.12 -7.38
C THR A 33 18.81 1.44 -8.10
N ASN A 34 19.18 1.36 -9.38
CA ASN A 34 19.16 2.45 -10.37
C ASN A 34 20.15 3.63 -10.28
N ALA A 35 21.33 3.48 -9.72
CA ALA A 35 22.44 4.32 -10.20
C ALA A 35 22.84 3.99 -11.66
N GLU A 36 22.35 2.87 -12.23
CA GLU A 36 22.64 2.46 -13.60
C GLU A 36 21.83 3.22 -14.68
N ALA A 37 20.71 3.84 -14.34
CA ALA A 37 19.89 4.57 -15.31
C ALA A 37 20.48 5.93 -15.72
N ALA A 38 21.46 6.45 -14.99
CA ALA A 38 22.18 7.67 -15.32
C ALA A 38 23.61 7.37 -15.84
N GLY A 39 23.71 6.71 -16.98
CA GLY A 39 24.92 6.68 -17.82
C GLY A 39 26.20 6.12 -17.18
N ASN A 40 26.60 4.96 -17.62
CA ASN A 40 27.74 4.09 -17.25
C ASN A 40 29.18 4.71 -17.22
N THR A 41 29.34 6.02 -17.20
CA THR A 41 30.68 6.66 -17.23
C THR A 41 31.10 7.34 -15.94
N LYS A 42 30.21 7.54 -14.97
CA LYS A 42 30.48 8.29 -13.74
C LYS A 42 30.88 7.44 -12.53
N MET A 43 30.66 6.15 -12.52
CA MET A 43 30.94 5.27 -11.36
C MET A 43 32.43 5.08 -11.02
N ALA A 44 33.35 5.52 -11.88
CA ALA A 44 34.79 5.33 -11.67
C ALA A 44 35.35 6.16 -10.49
N THR A 45 34.63 7.16 -10.02
CA THR A 45 35.04 8.08 -8.96
C THR A 45 34.15 8.01 -7.71
N ALA A 46 33.15 7.12 -7.69
CA ALA A 46 32.19 7.03 -6.59
C ALA A 46 32.85 6.72 -5.24
N GLY A 47 32.41 7.42 -4.22
CA GLY A 47 32.66 7.06 -2.83
C GLY A 47 31.57 6.10 -2.33
N ILE A 48 31.82 5.41 -1.22
CA ILE A 48 30.90 4.45 -0.62
C ILE A 48 30.59 4.85 0.82
N ILE A 49 29.29 4.97 1.14
CA ILE A 49 28.83 5.12 2.52
C ILE A 49 28.24 3.80 3.02
N ARG A 50 28.63 3.37 4.24
CA ARG A 50 28.21 2.09 4.85
C ARG A 50 27.77 2.28 6.29
N GLY A 51 26.76 1.51 6.69
CA GLY A 51 26.29 1.50 8.08
C GLY A 51 25.21 0.47 8.30
N LYS A 52 24.53 0.63 9.44
CA LYS A 52 23.41 -0.20 9.86
C LYS A 52 22.25 0.68 10.32
N VAL A 53 21.05 0.18 10.13
CA VAL A 53 19.84 0.76 10.75
C VAL A 53 19.36 -0.20 11.84
N THR A 54 19.12 0.35 13.03
CA THR A 54 18.58 -0.37 14.18
C THR A 54 17.41 0.41 14.79
N ASP A 55 16.60 -0.27 15.58
CA ASP A 55 15.67 0.39 16.50
C ASP A 55 16.33 0.76 17.83
N THR A 56 15.53 1.28 18.76
CA THR A 56 15.98 1.64 20.13
C THR A 56 16.38 0.44 20.96
N ASN A 57 16.00 -0.78 20.59
CA ASN A 57 16.38 -2.03 21.23
C ASN A 57 17.63 -2.67 20.58
N SER A 58 18.30 -1.93 19.67
CA SER A 58 19.45 -2.39 18.89
C SER A 58 19.13 -3.58 17.96
N CYS A 59 17.86 -3.79 17.63
CA CYS A 59 17.45 -4.76 16.61
C CYS A 59 17.73 -4.18 15.22
N MET A 60 18.48 -4.89 14.42
CA MET A 60 18.72 -4.58 13.02
C MET A 60 17.46 -4.84 12.21
N MET A 61 17.08 -3.92 11.31
CA MET A 61 15.83 -4.00 10.56
C MET A 61 15.92 -3.36 9.18
N PRO A 62 15.16 -3.85 8.20
CA PRO A 62 14.97 -3.16 6.93
C PRO A 62 14.46 -1.73 7.14
N ALA A 63 15.01 -0.81 6.39
CA ALA A 63 14.62 0.60 6.40
C ALA A 63 14.80 1.21 5.00
N VAL A 64 14.07 2.28 4.74
CA VAL A 64 14.20 3.10 3.53
C VAL A 64 15.24 4.17 3.76
N ILE A 65 16.06 4.44 2.76
CA ILE A 65 17.02 5.52 2.73
C ILE A 65 16.70 6.40 1.52
N LEU A 66 16.11 7.57 1.76
CA LEU A 66 15.94 8.57 0.72
C LEU A 66 17.27 9.31 0.57
N VAL A 67 17.83 9.27 -0.63
CA VAL A 67 19.09 9.94 -0.99
C VAL A 67 18.75 11.13 -1.87
N GLU A 68 19.09 12.32 -1.42
CA GLU A 68 18.84 13.58 -2.12
C GLU A 68 20.18 14.28 -2.41
N ALA A 69 20.47 14.57 -3.68
CA ALA A 69 21.64 15.33 -4.09
C ALA A 69 21.34 16.84 -4.14
N GLU A 70 22.38 17.66 -4.15
CA GLU A 70 22.28 19.14 -4.21
C GLU A 70 21.50 19.65 -5.44
N ASP A 71 21.58 18.93 -6.56
CA ASP A 71 20.88 19.28 -7.81
C ASP A 71 19.37 18.92 -7.78
N GLY A 72 18.85 18.44 -6.64
CA GLY A 72 17.48 17.99 -6.46
C GLY A 72 17.21 16.57 -7.00
N THR A 73 18.22 15.88 -7.50
CA THR A 73 18.08 14.46 -7.85
C THR A 73 17.89 13.64 -6.59
N ALA A 74 16.86 12.80 -6.57
CA ALA A 74 16.57 11.96 -5.44
C ALA A 74 16.23 10.54 -5.87
N TYR A 75 16.62 9.56 -5.05
CA TYR A 75 16.24 8.16 -5.23
C TYR A 75 16.11 7.44 -3.88
N ARG A 76 15.47 6.30 -3.87
CA ARG A 76 15.31 5.46 -2.69
C ARG A 76 16.29 4.30 -2.75
N ALA A 77 16.96 4.05 -1.65
CA ALA A 77 17.71 2.84 -1.37
C ALA A 77 17.08 2.12 -0.16
N PHE A 78 17.38 0.84 -0.03
CA PHE A 78 16.92 0.03 1.09
C PHE A 78 18.11 -0.58 1.81
N THR A 79 17.99 -0.76 3.11
CA THR A 79 18.90 -1.65 3.82
C THR A 79 18.56 -3.10 3.43
N ASN A 80 19.48 -4.02 3.62
CA ASN A 80 19.18 -5.44 3.51
C ASN A 80 18.29 -5.93 4.68
N ALA A 81 17.91 -7.20 4.67
CA ALA A 81 17.10 -7.84 5.69
C ALA A 81 17.65 -7.66 7.13
N MET A 82 18.95 -7.49 7.27
CA MET A 82 19.67 -7.31 8.55
C MET A 82 20.00 -5.84 8.84
N GLY A 83 19.33 -4.91 8.19
CA GLY A 83 19.52 -3.47 8.41
C GLY A 83 20.83 -2.88 7.90
N GLY A 84 21.69 -3.67 7.26
CA GLY A 84 22.93 -3.21 6.69
C GLY A 84 22.74 -2.47 5.37
N TYR A 85 23.53 -1.43 5.11
CA TYR A 85 23.53 -0.73 3.83
C TYR A 85 24.93 -0.37 3.35
N ALA A 86 25.08 -0.29 2.03
CA ALA A 86 26.25 0.25 1.35
C ALA A 86 25.78 0.96 0.07
N ILE A 87 25.97 2.27 0.00
CA ILE A 87 25.49 3.09 -1.10
C ILE A 87 26.69 3.71 -1.78
N SER A 88 26.82 3.56 -3.10
CA SER A 88 27.82 4.19 -3.94
C SER A 88 27.27 5.51 -4.47
N LEU A 89 27.98 6.61 -4.23
CA LEU A 89 27.57 7.96 -4.59
C LEU A 89 28.72 8.67 -5.31
N GLU A 90 28.42 9.45 -6.35
CA GLU A 90 29.37 10.36 -6.95
C GLU A 90 29.88 11.36 -5.90
N PRO A 91 31.09 11.97 -6.07
CA PRO A 91 31.54 13.02 -5.18
C PRO A 91 30.57 14.19 -5.14
N GLY A 92 30.22 14.65 -3.93
CA GLY A 92 29.26 15.73 -3.71
C GLY A 92 28.62 15.67 -2.33
N GLU A 93 27.75 16.65 -2.04
CA GLU A 93 26.95 16.68 -0.84
C GLU A 93 25.61 15.98 -1.06
N TYR A 94 25.20 15.18 -0.06
CA TYR A 94 23.95 14.43 -0.07
C TYR A 94 23.23 14.57 1.27
N LYS A 95 21.91 14.66 1.19
CA LYS A 95 21.03 14.51 2.33
C LYS A 95 20.46 13.10 2.34
N LEU A 96 20.72 12.34 3.39
CA LEU A 96 20.24 10.98 3.60
C LEU A 96 19.13 10.98 4.65
N THR A 97 17.91 10.62 4.27
CA THR A 97 16.79 10.48 5.22
C THR A 97 16.42 9.01 5.41
N PHE A 98 16.64 8.53 6.61
CA PHE A 98 16.34 7.16 7.03
C PHE A 98 14.94 7.10 7.62
N SER A 99 14.13 6.16 7.15
CA SER A 99 12.75 6.00 7.61
C SER A 99 12.34 4.53 7.67
N LYS A 100 11.28 4.25 8.44
CA LYS A 100 10.66 2.93 8.55
C LYS A 100 9.15 3.07 8.72
N GLY A 101 8.48 3.29 7.57
CA GLY A 101 7.04 3.54 7.58
C GLY A 101 6.64 4.78 8.40
N HIS A 102 5.38 4.83 8.77
CA HIS A 102 4.79 5.99 9.45
C HIS A 102 4.97 5.97 10.97
N GLU A 103 5.17 4.79 11.57
CA GLU A 103 5.21 4.62 13.03
C GLU A 103 6.59 4.87 13.66
N TYR A 104 7.59 5.27 12.87
CA TYR A 104 8.94 5.58 13.36
C TYR A 104 9.32 7.03 13.04
N ALA A 105 10.13 7.61 13.93
CA ALA A 105 10.80 8.88 13.63
C ALA A 105 11.75 8.72 12.45
N THR A 106 11.86 9.75 11.62
CA THR A 106 12.89 9.82 10.58
C THR A 106 14.20 10.37 11.15
N VAL A 107 15.31 9.95 10.58
CA VAL A 107 16.64 10.50 10.89
C VAL A 107 17.27 11.01 9.62
N THR A 108 17.61 12.29 9.58
CA THR A 108 18.27 12.92 8.43
C THR A 108 19.72 13.22 8.75
N ARG A 109 20.61 13.00 7.78
CA ARG A 109 22.05 13.33 7.84
C ARG A 109 22.50 13.93 6.53
N THR A 110 23.30 15.00 6.60
CA THR A 110 24.06 15.52 5.46
C THR A 110 25.44 14.88 5.46
N VAL A 111 25.89 14.41 4.31
CA VAL A 111 27.19 13.75 4.13
C VAL A 111 27.86 14.31 2.88
N GLU A 112 29.16 14.59 2.99
CA GLU A 112 30.01 14.93 1.85
C GLU A 112 30.74 13.67 1.38
N ILE A 113 30.59 13.31 0.12
CA ILE A 113 31.21 12.15 -0.50
C ILE A 113 32.42 12.59 -1.30
N GLU A 114 33.59 12.07 -0.94
CA GLU A 114 34.84 12.27 -1.66
C GLU A 114 35.09 11.08 -2.62
N SER A 115 35.81 11.37 -3.71
CA SER A 115 36.16 10.37 -4.72
C SER A 115 36.89 9.17 -4.10
N LEU A 116 36.41 7.96 -4.43
CA LEU A 116 37.03 6.67 -4.04
C LEU A 116 37.17 6.44 -2.51
N LYS A 117 36.54 7.28 -1.69
CA LYS A 117 36.60 7.14 -0.24
C LYS A 117 35.44 6.27 0.28
N THR A 118 35.73 5.45 1.27
CA THR A 118 34.71 4.66 1.96
C THR A 118 34.47 5.20 3.37
N TYR A 119 33.22 5.53 3.67
CA TYR A 119 32.77 6.01 4.97
C TYR A 119 32.11 4.84 5.72
N TYR A 120 32.71 4.40 6.79
CA TYR A 120 32.24 3.29 7.62
C TYR A 120 31.50 3.80 8.87
N GLN A 121 30.71 2.90 9.46
CA GLN A 121 30.03 3.12 10.76
C GLN A 121 29.10 4.32 10.80
N GLN A 122 28.40 4.56 9.69
CA GLN A 122 27.34 5.55 9.63
C GLN A 122 26.02 4.95 10.15
N ASP A 123 26.09 4.38 11.38
CA ASP A 123 24.96 3.68 11.97
C ASP A 123 23.85 4.67 12.36
N VAL A 124 22.60 4.24 12.13
CA VAL A 124 21.40 5.03 12.41
C VAL A 124 20.48 4.24 13.32
N ARG A 125 19.92 4.94 14.31
CA ARG A 125 18.95 4.39 15.25
C ARG A 125 17.62 5.08 15.06
N LEU A 126 16.58 4.31 14.68
CA LEU A 126 15.22 4.80 14.49
C LEU A 126 14.41 4.58 15.76
N GLN A 127 13.67 5.62 16.17
CA GLN A 127 12.82 5.57 17.35
C GLN A 127 11.38 5.23 16.95
N PRO A 128 10.76 4.18 17.50
CA PRO A 128 9.33 3.95 17.36
C PRO A 128 8.55 5.05 18.09
N LEU A 129 7.53 5.61 17.45
CA LEU A 129 6.67 6.67 17.97
C LEU A 129 5.27 6.14 18.32
N TYR A 130 4.81 5.15 17.58
CA TYR A 130 3.48 4.58 17.74
C TYR A 130 3.55 3.06 17.56
N ASP A 131 2.62 2.32 18.12
CA ASP A 131 2.50 0.86 17.94
C ASP A 131 1.04 0.46 17.72
N SER A 132 0.64 0.49 16.44
CA SER A 132 -0.67 0.02 16.02
C SER A 132 -0.85 -1.47 16.27
N TYR A 133 0.22 -2.25 16.08
CA TYR A 133 0.18 -3.70 16.27
C TYR A 133 -0.15 -4.09 17.72
N ALA A 134 0.42 -3.39 18.71
CA ALA A 134 0.08 -3.61 20.12
C ALA A 134 -1.40 -3.28 20.44
N LYS A 135 -2.02 -2.45 19.62
CA LYS A 135 -3.46 -2.14 19.68
C LYS A 135 -4.32 -3.09 18.83
N GLY A 136 -3.72 -4.13 18.24
CA GLY A 136 -4.39 -5.13 17.44
C GLY A 136 -4.54 -4.78 15.95
N TRP A 137 -3.94 -3.66 15.49
CA TRP A 137 -4.01 -3.21 14.10
C TRP A 137 -2.70 -3.46 13.36
N VAL A 138 -2.77 -4.12 12.22
CA VAL A 138 -1.63 -4.62 11.46
C VAL A 138 -1.65 -4.06 10.05
N ALA A 139 -0.59 -3.37 9.65
CA ALA A 139 -0.44 -2.82 8.31
C ALA A 139 -0.23 -3.94 7.28
N GLY A 140 -0.98 -3.91 6.20
CA GLY A 140 -0.88 -4.84 5.08
C GLY A 140 -0.92 -4.15 3.72
N ASP A 141 -0.49 -4.86 2.70
CA ASP A 141 -0.62 -4.47 1.30
C ASP A 141 -1.41 -5.54 0.54
N CYS A 142 -2.52 -5.15 -0.08
CA CYS A 142 -3.44 -6.07 -0.73
C CYS A 142 -3.23 -6.19 -2.25
N HIS A 143 -2.19 -5.53 -2.81
CA HIS A 143 -1.97 -5.52 -4.26
C HIS A 143 -0.51 -5.21 -4.60
N GLN A 144 0.25 -6.22 -5.08
CA GLN A 144 1.68 -6.11 -5.37
C GLN A 144 2.10 -7.05 -6.49
N HIS A 145 3.11 -6.61 -7.26
CA HIS A 145 3.67 -7.36 -8.40
C HIS A 145 5.16 -7.61 -8.25
N THR A 146 5.62 -8.68 -8.91
CA THR A 146 7.04 -9.05 -9.00
C THR A 146 7.41 -9.35 -10.45
N PHE A 147 8.68 -9.69 -10.68
CA PHE A 147 9.16 -10.11 -12.00
C PHE A 147 8.49 -11.40 -12.54
N TYR A 148 7.64 -12.05 -11.74
CA TYR A 148 6.84 -13.18 -12.24
C TYR A 148 5.67 -12.75 -13.12
N SER A 149 5.28 -11.48 -13.05
CA SER A 149 4.37 -10.83 -14.00
C SER A 149 5.07 -9.67 -14.72
N ASP A 150 4.72 -8.46 -14.44
CA ASP A 150 5.23 -7.25 -15.07
C ASP A 150 5.94 -6.28 -14.10
N GLY A 151 6.07 -6.65 -12.84
CA GLY A 151 6.97 -5.98 -11.90
C GLY A 151 8.43 -6.22 -12.26
N VAL A 152 9.32 -5.33 -11.87
CA VAL A 152 10.76 -5.41 -12.19
C VAL A 152 11.58 -6.10 -11.11
N ASP A 153 11.06 -6.17 -9.89
CA ASP A 153 11.79 -6.64 -8.71
C ASP A 153 11.59 -8.13 -8.42
N PRO A 154 12.62 -8.82 -7.92
CA PRO A 154 12.47 -10.16 -7.36
C PRO A 154 11.62 -10.13 -6.09
N VAL A 155 11.02 -11.26 -5.76
CA VAL A 155 10.15 -11.44 -4.59
C VAL A 155 10.80 -10.96 -3.29
N GLU A 156 12.09 -11.29 -3.08
CA GLU A 156 12.83 -10.88 -1.87
C GLU A 156 12.88 -9.35 -1.71
N ASP A 157 13.03 -8.61 -2.80
CA ASP A 157 13.12 -7.15 -2.76
C ASP A 157 11.77 -6.51 -2.44
N VAL A 158 10.67 -7.07 -2.96
CA VAL A 158 9.31 -6.65 -2.58
C VAL A 158 9.05 -6.90 -1.10
N MET A 159 9.48 -8.05 -0.55
CA MET A 159 9.36 -8.34 0.89
C MET A 159 10.20 -7.39 1.75
N ILE A 160 11.43 -7.08 1.33
CA ILE A 160 12.29 -6.09 2.01
C ILE A 160 11.63 -4.70 1.96
N GLY A 161 11.10 -4.30 0.81
CA GLY A 161 10.38 -3.04 0.62
C GLY A 161 9.19 -2.90 1.58
N ASN A 162 8.39 -3.96 1.71
CA ASN A 162 7.30 -4.03 2.68
C ASN A 162 7.79 -3.85 4.11
N ALA A 163 8.74 -4.67 4.54
CA ALA A 163 9.27 -4.61 5.89
C ALA A 163 9.92 -3.25 6.18
N ALA A 164 10.63 -2.66 5.22
CA ALA A 164 11.27 -1.35 5.34
C ALA A 164 10.25 -0.21 5.50
N ASN A 165 9.05 -0.37 4.95
CA ASN A 165 7.96 0.59 5.08
C ASN A 165 6.99 0.30 6.23
N GLY A 166 7.31 -0.66 7.12
CA GLY A 166 6.50 -0.97 8.30
C GLY A 166 5.26 -1.81 8.00
N VAL A 167 5.19 -2.44 6.83
CA VAL A 167 4.12 -3.37 6.44
C VAL A 167 4.42 -4.75 7.03
N TYR A 168 3.43 -5.37 7.66
CA TYR A 168 3.58 -6.67 8.34
C TYR A 168 3.12 -7.85 7.49
N PHE A 169 2.22 -7.63 6.55
CA PHE A 169 1.80 -8.67 5.61
C PHE A 169 1.54 -8.09 4.23
N GLY A 170 1.60 -8.95 3.22
CA GLY A 170 1.20 -8.58 1.86
C GLY A 170 0.64 -9.78 1.11
N PHE A 171 -0.34 -9.54 0.26
CA PHE A 171 -0.79 -10.52 -0.73
C PHE A 171 0.01 -10.31 -2.01
N LEU A 172 0.69 -11.37 -2.48
CA LEU A 172 1.35 -11.32 -3.78
C LEU A 172 0.31 -11.59 -4.87
N THR A 173 0.10 -10.61 -5.74
CA THR A 173 -0.98 -10.63 -6.73
C THR A 173 -0.45 -10.47 -8.16
N ASP A 174 0.60 -11.21 -8.52
CA ASP A 174 1.11 -11.24 -9.90
C ASP A 174 0.02 -11.58 -10.91
N HIS A 175 0.02 -10.94 -12.09
CA HIS A 175 -0.99 -11.10 -13.13
C HIS A 175 -1.13 -12.55 -13.61
N ASN A 176 -2.29 -13.14 -13.37
CA ASN A 176 -2.68 -14.48 -13.82
C ASN A 176 -1.67 -15.58 -13.47
N THR A 177 -0.88 -15.42 -12.41
CA THR A 177 0.10 -16.41 -11.98
C THR A 177 0.34 -16.40 -10.47
N SER A 178 0.50 -17.58 -9.89
CA SER A 178 0.91 -17.78 -8.48
C SER A 178 2.36 -18.25 -8.36
N ARG A 179 3.17 -18.11 -9.41
CA ARG A 179 4.54 -18.68 -9.45
C ARG A 179 5.47 -18.09 -8.41
N GLY A 180 5.29 -16.83 -8.03
CA GLY A 180 6.06 -16.15 -6.99
C GLY A 180 5.63 -16.50 -5.55
N VAL A 181 4.42 -17.02 -5.37
CA VAL A 181 3.82 -17.28 -4.05
C VAL A 181 4.66 -18.22 -3.17
N PRO A 182 5.20 -19.34 -3.65
CA PRO A 182 6.03 -20.21 -2.80
C PRO A 182 7.30 -19.53 -2.27
N GLU A 183 7.88 -18.59 -3.03
CA GLU A 183 9.02 -17.79 -2.59
C GLU A 183 8.57 -16.72 -1.60
N TYR A 184 7.45 -16.07 -1.86
CA TYR A 184 6.88 -15.00 -1.03
C TYR A 184 6.42 -15.50 0.35
N ASN A 185 5.87 -16.71 0.43
CA ASN A 185 5.49 -17.37 1.68
C ASN A 185 6.66 -18.11 2.35
N GLY A 186 7.83 -18.07 1.75
CA GLY A 186 9.00 -18.83 2.20
C GLY A 186 9.53 -18.37 3.57
N ALA A 187 10.53 -19.08 4.03
CA ALA A 187 11.11 -18.92 5.37
C ALA A 187 11.96 -17.65 5.59
N CYS A 188 11.97 -16.70 4.65
CA CYS A 188 12.69 -15.46 4.81
C CYS A 188 12.00 -14.58 5.84
N MET A 189 12.71 -14.28 6.92
CA MET A 189 12.20 -13.48 8.02
C MET A 189 12.75 -12.06 7.95
N PHE A 190 11.90 -11.12 7.50
CA PHE A 190 12.26 -9.71 7.43
C PHE A 190 11.68 -8.97 8.64
N PRO A 191 12.54 -8.48 9.59
CA PRO A 191 12.06 -7.80 10.78
C PRO A 191 11.32 -6.52 10.43
N VAL A 192 10.08 -6.38 10.91
CA VAL A 192 9.31 -5.15 10.81
C VAL A 192 9.48 -4.32 12.07
N ARG A 193 9.38 -4.95 13.24
CA ARG A 193 9.45 -4.27 14.54
C ARG A 193 9.96 -5.19 15.62
N THR A 194 10.63 -4.61 16.62
CA THR A 194 10.96 -5.30 17.87
C THR A 194 10.30 -4.60 19.04
N GLU A 195 9.64 -5.37 19.86
CA GLU A 195 9.01 -4.88 21.07
C GLU A 195 9.12 -5.90 22.21
N ASN A 196 9.48 -5.44 23.42
CA ASN A 196 9.66 -6.29 24.61
C ASN A 196 10.54 -7.52 24.35
N GLY A 197 11.57 -7.38 23.50
CA GLY A 197 12.47 -8.46 23.12
C GLY A 197 11.92 -9.45 22.09
N GLN A 198 10.71 -9.23 21.57
CA GLN A 198 10.11 -10.03 20.51
C GLN A 198 10.22 -9.31 19.16
N VAL A 199 10.68 -10.03 18.15
CA VAL A 199 10.75 -9.53 16.77
C VAL A 199 9.49 -9.95 16.04
N ARG A 200 8.81 -8.98 15.42
CA ARG A 200 7.69 -9.19 14.50
C ARG A 200 8.21 -9.13 13.09
N TYR A 201 7.84 -10.11 12.28
CA TYR A 201 8.34 -10.28 10.92
C TYR A 201 7.26 -10.01 9.89
N PHE A 202 7.69 -9.60 8.70
CA PHE A 202 6.82 -9.56 7.53
C PHE A 202 6.35 -10.98 7.18
N LYS A 203 5.10 -11.09 6.73
CA LYS A 203 4.48 -12.35 6.32
C LYS A 203 3.89 -12.22 4.92
N GLY A 204 4.44 -12.95 3.96
CA GLY A 204 3.85 -13.11 2.64
C GLY A 204 2.59 -13.95 2.69
N MET A 205 1.62 -13.63 1.83
CA MET A 205 0.34 -14.33 1.71
C MET A 205 0.02 -14.62 0.25
N ASP A 206 -0.74 -15.68 0.00
CA ASP A 206 -1.16 -16.10 -1.33
C ASP A 206 -2.08 -15.06 -1.96
N GLY A 207 -1.94 -14.87 -3.28
CA GLY A 207 -2.83 -14.06 -4.08
C GLY A 207 -2.57 -14.23 -5.56
N VAL A 208 -3.47 -13.74 -6.38
CA VAL A 208 -3.34 -13.61 -7.83
C VAL A 208 -4.19 -12.43 -8.27
N GLU A 209 -3.67 -11.58 -9.12
CA GLU A 209 -4.51 -10.66 -9.87
C GLU A 209 -5.03 -11.32 -11.12
N VAL A 210 -6.32 -11.60 -11.15
CA VAL A 210 -7.04 -12.07 -12.32
C VAL A 210 -7.22 -10.90 -13.29
N THR A 211 -6.37 -10.84 -14.29
CA THR A 211 -6.31 -9.77 -15.29
C THR A 211 -7.10 -10.14 -16.52
N SER A 212 -8.17 -9.44 -16.78
CA SER A 212 -9.06 -9.65 -17.91
C SER A 212 -9.20 -8.41 -18.81
N GLU A 213 -9.78 -8.56 -20.01
CA GLU A 213 -10.11 -7.43 -20.89
C GLU A 213 -11.26 -6.55 -20.35
N PHE A 214 -11.93 -6.95 -19.28
CA PHE A 214 -13.12 -6.28 -18.71
C PHE A 214 -12.99 -6.01 -17.21
N GLY A 215 -11.79 -5.85 -16.73
CA GLY A 215 -11.47 -5.48 -15.35
C GLY A 215 -10.40 -6.38 -14.76
N HIS A 216 -9.81 -5.93 -13.64
CA HIS A 216 -8.84 -6.67 -12.85
C HIS A 216 -9.43 -6.99 -11.48
N TYR A 217 -9.09 -8.17 -10.95
CA TYR A 217 -9.68 -8.70 -9.72
C TYR A 217 -8.65 -9.48 -8.92
N ASN A 218 -8.48 -9.17 -7.65
CA ASN A 218 -7.62 -9.99 -6.81
C ASN A 218 -8.38 -11.17 -6.19
N ALA A 219 -7.76 -12.33 -6.27
CA ALA A 219 -8.09 -13.50 -5.47
C ALA A 219 -7.16 -13.49 -4.25
N LEU A 220 -7.55 -12.80 -3.16
CA LEU A 220 -6.72 -12.74 -1.96
C LEU A 220 -6.82 -14.06 -1.19
N GLY A 221 -5.67 -14.61 -0.79
CA GLY A 221 -5.57 -15.85 -0.03
C GLY A 221 -5.67 -17.12 -0.88
N SER A 222 -5.60 -17.02 -2.20
CA SER A 222 -5.61 -18.20 -3.07
C SER A 222 -4.79 -18.02 -4.34
N GLY A 223 -4.25 -19.12 -4.85
CA GLY A 223 -3.59 -19.20 -6.15
C GLY A 223 -4.59 -19.64 -7.23
N LEU A 224 -5.35 -18.73 -7.79
CA LEU A 224 -6.31 -19.00 -8.86
C LEU A 224 -5.68 -18.81 -10.24
N THR A 225 -5.86 -19.79 -11.13
CA THR A 225 -5.54 -19.66 -12.56
C THR A 225 -6.78 -19.89 -13.38
N LEU A 226 -7.11 -18.96 -14.27
CA LEU A 226 -8.21 -19.06 -15.23
C LEU A 226 -7.70 -19.22 -16.65
N GLU A 227 -8.52 -19.84 -17.50
CA GLU A 227 -8.20 -20.02 -18.90
C GLU A 227 -8.31 -18.69 -19.67
N THR A 228 -7.54 -18.54 -20.72
CA THR A 228 -7.48 -17.28 -21.51
C THR A 228 -8.85 -16.88 -22.08
N TYR A 229 -9.71 -17.84 -22.47
CA TYR A 229 -11.04 -17.55 -23.01
C TYR A 229 -12.00 -16.95 -21.96
N ASP A 230 -11.76 -17.19 -20.67
CA ASP A 230 -12.55 -16.60 -19.59
C ASP A 230 -12.18 -15.12 -19.37
N LEU A 231 -10.94 -14.74 -19.73
CA LEU A 231 -10.35 -13.44 -19.46
C LEU A 231 -10.38 -12.50 -20.67
N LYS A 232 -10.73 -13.00 -21.86
CA LYS A 232 -10.74 -12.23 -23.11
C LYS A 232 -12.01 -12.48 -23.90
N PHE A 233 -12.28 -11.55 -24.81
CA PHE A 233 -13.30 -11.78 -25.82
C PHE A 233 -12.80 -12.71 -26.92
N THR A 234 -13.61 -13.66 -27.32
CA THR A 234 -13.51 -14.26 -28.64
C THR A 234 -13.90 -13.22 -29.71
N GLU A 235 -13.55 -13.46 -30.98
CA GLU A 235 -13.95 -12.55 -32.07
C GLU A 235 -15.48 -12.46 -32.21
N ALA A 236 -16.19 -13.55 -32.02
CA ALA A 236 -17.65 -13.58 -32.06
C ALA A 236 -18.27 -12.76 -30.92
N GLU A 237 -17.79 -12.89 -29.69
CA GLU A 237 -18.26 -12.14 -28.53
C GLU A 237 -17.99 -10.63 -28.67
N ARG A 238 -16.81 -10.27 -29.18
CA ARG A 238 -16.41 -8.86 -29.40
C ARG A 238 -17.35 -8.13 -30.35
N ASN A 239 -17.88 -8.84 -31.34
CA ASN A 239 -18.79 -8.32 -32.36
C ASN A 239 -20.26 -8.61 -32.06
N SER A 240 -20.58 -9.26 -30.94
CA SER A 240 -21.95 -9.59 -30.54
C SER A 240 -22.73 -8.33 -30.15
N PRO A 241 -24.01 -8.22 -30.54
CA PRO A 241 -24.90 -7.19 -29.99
C PRO A 241 -25.15 -7.38 -28.48
N GLU A 242 -24.91 -8.57 -27.94
CA GLU A 242 -25.06 -8.92 -26.53
C GLU A 242 -23.73 -8.76 -25.74
N LYS A 243 -22.73 -8.09 -26.31
CA LYS A 243 -21.39 -7.95 -25.73
C LYS A 243 -21.41 -7.54 -24.26
N MET A 244 -22.25 -6.58 -23.88
CA MET A 244 -22.31 -6.09 -22.48
C MET A 244 -22.88 -7.15 -21.53
N GLN A 245 -23.85 -7.95 -21.97
CA GLN A 245 -24.35 -9.08 -21.19
C GLN A 245 -23.25 -10.17 -21.03
N ILE A 246 -22.50 -10.45 -22.09
CA ILE A 246 -21.38 -11.41 -22.05
C ILE A 246 -20.32 -10.94 -21.05
N VAL A 247 -19.95 -9.65 -21.07
CA VAL A 247 -19.02 -9.06 -20.08
C VAL A 247 -19.54 -9.28 -18.67
N ARG A 248 -20.79 -8.94 -18.43
CA ARG A 248 -21.44 -9.08 -17.14
C ARG A 248 -21.35 -10.51 -16.60
N GLU A 249 -21.64 -11.51 -17.42
CA GLU A 249 -21.56 -12.92 -17.04
C GLU A 249 -20.10 -13.38 -16.80
N LYS A 250 -19.14 -12.88 -17.58
CA LYS A 250 -17.71 -13.18 -17.37
C LYS A 250 -17.20 -12.58 -16.06
N ILE A 251 -17.58 -11.36 -15.72
CA ILE A 251 -17.22 -10.71 -14.44
C ILE A 251 -17.81 -11.51 -13.26
N LYS A 252 -19.06 -11.92 -13.34
CA LYS A 252 -19.71 -12.78 -12.33
C LYS A 252 -19.00 -14.13 -12.19
N TYR A 253 -18.62 -14.73 -13.31
CA TYR A 253 -17.89 -16.00 -13.33
C TYR A 253 -16.52 -15.91 -12.64
N ILE A 254 -15.78 -14.81 -12.83
CA ILE A 254 -14.50 -14.57 -12.14
C ILE A 254 -14.71 -14.53 -10.62
N ALA A 255 -15.69 -13.75 -10.14
CA ALA A 255 -16.00 -13.67 -8.71
C ALA A 255 -16.36 -15.04 -8.11
N ASP A 256 -17.19 -15.81 -8.83
CA ASP A 256 -17.59 -17.17 -8.43
C ASP A 256 -16.38 -18.13 -8.37
N CYS A 257 -15.46 -18.05 -9.33
CA CYS A 257 -14.23 -18.82 -9.32
C CYS A 257 -13.34 -18.50 -8.11
N ILE A 258 -13.17 -17.22 -7.78
CA ILE A 258 -12.38 -16.77 -6.61
C ILE A 258 -13.01 -17.32 -5.33
N THR A 259 -14.31 -17.16 -5.17
CA THR A 259 -15.05 -17.62 -3.99
C THR A 259 -14.99 -19.14 -3.83
N ARG A 260 -15.12 -19.89 -4.92
CA ARG A 260 -15.06 -21.37 -4.89
C ARG A 260 -13.71 -21.92 -4.43
N VAL A 261 -12.62 -21.23 -4.66
CA VAL A 261 -11.30 -21.63 -4.17
C VAL A 261 -10.99 -21.09 -2.77
N GLY A 262 -11.96 -20.45 -2.12
CA GLY A 262 -11.83 -19.90 -0.77
C GLY A 262 -11.11 -18.56 -0.68
N GLY A 263 -10.88 -17.89 -1.81
CA GLY A 263 -10.30 -16.56 -1.86
C GLY A 263 -11.31 -15.47 -1.48
N VAL A 264 -10.80 -14.28 -1.09
CA VAL A 264 -11.58 -13.06 -0.98
C VAL A 264 -11.57 -12.38 -2.36
N ALA A 265 -12.76 -12.18 -2.92
CA ALA A 265 -12.93 -11.57 -4.23
C ALA A 265 -12.86 -10.04 -4.11
N GLN A 266 -11.81 -9.44 -4.66
CA GLN A 266 -11.56 -7.99 -4.65
C GLN A 266 -11.70 -7.40 -6.04
N MET A 267 -12.47 -6.32 -6.16
CA MET A 267 -12.47 -5.45 -7.34
C MET A 267 -11.27 -4.51 -7.28
N ASN A 268 -10.34 -4.62 -8.24
CA ASN A 268 -9.16 -3.76 -8.29
C ASN A 268 -9.48 -2.46 -9.04
N HIS A 269 -8.94 -1.35 -8.56
CA HIS A 269 -8.97 -0.03 -9.22
C HIS A 269 -10.15 0.16 -10.19
N PRO A 270 -11.42 0.10 -9.72
CA PRO A 270 -12.61 -0.06 -10.56
C PRO A 270 -12.81 1.03 -11.61
N TYR A 271 -12.23 2.21 -11.43
CA TYR A 271 -12.22 3.31 -12.39
C TYR A 271 -10.88 3.53 -13.11
N SER A 272 -10.02 2.50 -13.20
CA SER A 272 -8.83 2.60 -14.03
C SER A 272 -9.17 3.07 -15.44
N THR A 273 -8.32 3.93 -16.02
CA THR A 273 -8.61 4.69 -17.25
C THR A 273 -8.70 3.87 -18.54
N THR A 274 -8.44 2.58 -18.46
CA THR A 274 -8.49 1.67 -19.61
C THR A 274 -9.57 0.61 -19.39
N THR A 275 -9.56 -0.45 -20.19
CA THR A 275 -10.40 -1.63 -19.98
C THR A 275 -10.15 -2.36 -18.65
N MET A 276 -9.10 -1.99 -17.91
CA MET A 276 -8.71 -2.59 -16.63
C MET A 276 -9.67 -2.29 -15.48
N GLY A 277 -10.50 -1.25 -15.57
CA GLY A 277 -11.47 -0.89 -14.54
C GLY A 277 -12.84 -1.50 -14.80
N MET A 278 -13.37 -2.27 -13.85
CA MET A 278 -14.69 -2.91 -13.96
C MET A 278 -15.82 -1.88 -14.20
N ALA A 279 -15.76 -0.73 -13.56
CA ALA A 279 -16.77 0.33 -13.69
C ALA A 279 -16.85 0.95 -15.09
N ASN A 280 -15.91 0.66 -16.00
CA ASN A 280 -15.99 1.03 -17.40
C ASN A 280 -16.89 0.08 -18.22
N TRP A 281 -17.29 -1.04 -17.64
CA TRP A 281 -18.03 -2.11 -18.32
C TRP A 281 -19.43 -2.35 -17.77
N ILE A 282 -19.68 -2.02 -16.52
CA ILE A 282 -20.96 -2.23 -15.85
C ILE A 282 -21.48 -0.94 -15.25
N ASP A 283 -22.81 -0.84 -15.15
CA ASP A 283 -23.47 0.31 -14.50
C ASP A 283 -23.18 0.31 -13.00
N ALA A 284 -23.00 1.49 -12.41
CA ALA A 284 -22.75 1.67 -10.98
C ALA A 284 -23.89 1.13 -10.06
N LYS A 285 -25.04 0.80 -10.64
CA LYS A 285 -26.20 0.19 -9.98
C LYS A 285 -26.42 -1.27 -10.37
N ASP A 286 -25.48 -1.90 -11.05
CA ASP A 286 -25.56 -3.34 -11.32
C ASP A 286 -25.19 -4.15 -10.07
N TYR A 287 -26.01 -4.02 -9.04
CA TYR A 287 -25.77 -4.66 -7.75
C TYR A 287 -25.65 -6.17 -7.83
N GLU A 288 -26.29 -6.84 -8.80
CA GLU A 288 -26.13 -8.30 -8.98
C GLU A 288 -24.68 -8.70 -9.29
N VAL A 289 -23.93 -7.82 -9.93
CA VAL A 289 -22.50 -8.04 -10.17
C VAL A 289 -21.67 -7.64 -8.96
N PHE A 290 -21.92 -6.45 -8.40
CA PHE A 290 -21.15 -5.98 -7.24
C PHE A 290 -21.30 -6.92 -6.04
N ASP A 291 -22.50 -7.38 -5.73
CA ASP A 291 -22.80 -8.26 -4.58
C ASP A 291 -22.04 -9.60 -4.62
N MET A 292 -21.41 -9.95 -5.74
CA MET A 292 -20.56 -11.14 -5.84
C MET A 292 -19.13 -10.93 -5.34
N TYR A 293 -18.74 -9.68 -5.09
CA TYR A 293 -17.40 -9.33 -4.62
C TYR A 293 -17.43 -8.98 -3.13
N ASP A 294 -16.38 -9.35 -2.42
CA ASP A 294 -16.25 -9.12 -0.98
C ASP A 294 -15.69 -7.73 -0.67
N THR A 295 -14.72 -7.29 -1.48
CA THR A 295 -13.98 -6.04 -1.23
C THR A 295 -13.81 -5.22 -2.50
N MET A 296 -13.56 -3.92 -2.30
CA MET A 296 -13.25 -2.98 -3.36
C MET A 296 -11.95 -2.24 -3.04
N GLU A 297 -11.01 -2.23 -3.97
CA GLU A 297 -9.82 -1.39 -3.89
C GLU A 297 -10.19 0.04 -4.28
N ILE A 298 -10.48 0.88 -3.28
CA ILE A 298 -10.79 2.30 -3.54
C ILE A 298 -9.55 3.16 -3.69
N TRP A 299 -8.39 2.65 -3.27
CA TRP A 299 -7.14 3.34 -3.34
C TRP A 299 -6.04 2.43 -3.88
N ASN A 300 -5.69 2.66 -5.14
CA ASN A 300 -4.63 1.96 -5.84
C ASN A 300 -3.45 2.90 -6.02
N GLY A 301 -2.35 2.64 -5.37
CA GLY A 301 -1.02 3.27 -5.42
C GLY A 301 -0.95 4.79 -5.49
N TYR A 302 -1.77 5.37 -6.31
CA TYR A 302 -1.82 6.81 -6.51
C TYR A 302 -2.47 7.52 -5.33
N PHE A 303 -2.30 8.84 -5.27
CA PHE A 303 -2.97 9.68 -4.30
C PHE A 303 -4.50 9.57 -4.42
N CYS A 304 -5.20 9.53 -3.28
CA CYS A 304 -6.65 9.62 -3.22
C CYS A 304 -7.04 11.03 -2.75
N PRO A 305 -7.44 11.94 -3.66
CA PRO A 305 -7.84 13.27 -3.22
C PRO A 305 -9.11 13.18 -2.36
N PRO A 306 -9.16 13.87 -1.23
CA PRO A 306 -10.35 13.90 -0.38
C PRO A 306 -11.54 14.57 -1.08
N ASP A 307 -11.26 15.57 -1.92
CA ASP A 307 -12.24 16.36 -2.67
C ASP A 307 -11.98 16.30 -4.16
N GLY A 308 -12.92 15.80 -4.94
CA GLY A 308 -12.82 15.72 -6.40
C GLY A 308 -12.90 17.08 -7.14
N ALA A 309 -13.19 18.17 -6.40
CA ALA A 309 -13.35 19.50 -6.99
C ALA A 309 -12.05 20.12 -7.54
N LEU A 310 -10.90 19.52 -7.24
CA LEU A 310 -9.58 20.02 -7.64
C LEU A 310 -9.09 19.44 -8.97
N PHE A 311 -9.78 18.46 -9.55
CA PHE A 311 -9.31 17.72 -10.71
C PHE A 311 -10.40 17.55 -11.78
N ASP A 312 -10.03 17.71 -13.05
CA ASP A 312 -10.91 17.43 -14.18
C ASP A 312 -11.28 15.94 -14.19
N THR A 313 -12.56 15.64 -14.39
CA THR A 313 -13.15 14.29 -14.31
C THR A 313 -12.60 13.29 -15.34
N GLN A 314 -11.82 13.73 -16.31
CA GLN A 314 -11.23 12.88 -17.35
C GLN A 314 -9.82 12.40 -17.02
N ASN A 315 -9.31 12.74 -15.86
CA ASN A 315 -7.93 12.45 -15.48
C ASN A 315 -7.82 11.19 -14.60
N SER A 316 -6.77 10.38 -14.78
CA SER A 316 -6.54 9.11 -14.08
C SER A 316 -6.44 9.23 -12.56
N MET A 317 -6.18 10.41 -11.99
CA MET A 317 -6.23 10.64 -10.53
C MET A 317 -7.62 10.58 -9.95
N ASN A 318 -8.63 10.87 -10.75
CA ASN A 318 -10.00 10.74 -10.30
C ASN A 318 -10.44 9.29 -10.14
N GLN A 319 -9.62 8.31 -10.56
CA GLN A 319 -9.98 6.91 -10.41
C GLN A 319 -10.20 6.52 -8.93
N ASN A 320 -9.29 6.91 -8.02
CA ASN A 320 -9.43 6.61 -6.58
C ASN A 320 -10.59 7.39 -5.96
N TYR A 321 -10.75 8.67 -6.32
CA TYR A 321 -11.88 9.47 -5.87
C TYR A 321 -13.21 8.93 -6.41
N SER A 322 -13.27 8.56 -7.69
CA SER A 322 -14.47 7.96 -8.29
C SER A 322 -14.80 6.59 -7.68
N SER A 323 -13.79 5.79 -7.37
CA SER A 323 -13.94 4.52 -6.66
C SER A 323 -14.51 4.73 -5.25
N LYS A 324 -14.06 5.76 -4.53
CA LYS A 324 -14.63 6.16 -3.23
C LYS A 324 -16.11 6.52 -3.36
N LEU A 325 -16.50 7.31 -4.37
CA LEU A 325 -17.89 7.68 -4.58
C LEU A 325 -18.77 6.49 -4.97
N LEU A 326 -18.27 5.59 -5.82
CA LEU A 326 -18.95 4.34 -6.14
C LEU A 326 -19.18 3.53 -4.86
N TRP A 327 -18.16 3.37 -4.03
CA TRP A 327 -18.27 2.65 -2.77
C TRP A 327 -19.30 3.28 -1.83
N TYR A 328 -19.36 4.62 -1.69
CA TYR A 328 -20.43 5.28 -0.92
C TYR A 328 -21.82 4.97 -1.48
N GLY A 329 -21.96 4.85 -2.81
CA GLY A 329 -23.19 4.40 -3.45
C GLY A 329 -23.56 2.97 -3.06
N LEU A 330 -22.60 2.05 -3.06
CA LEU A 330 -22.80 0.65 -2.65
C LEU A 330 -23.14 0.54 -1.15
N LEU A 331 -22.50 1.34 -0.28
CA LEU A 331 -22.88 1.39 1.14
C LEU A 331 -24.33 1.88 1.35
N ASN A 332 -24.78 2.85 0.55
CA ASN A 332 -26.18 3.30 0.62
C ASN A 332 -27.15 2.22 0.14
N ALA A 333 -26.75 1.39 -0.83
CA ALA A 333 -27.57 0.27 -1.33
C ALA A 333 -27.79 -0.84 -0.28
N MET A 334 -26.98 -0.91 0.79
CA MET A 334 -27.25 -1.81 1.92
C MET A 334 -28.63 -1.58 2.56
N LYS A 335 -29.18 -0.38 2.48
CA LYS A 335 -30.55 -0.06 2.95
C LYS A 335 -31.64 -0.75 2.13
N GLU A 336 -31.29 -1.12 0.90
CA GLU A 336 -32.15 -1.85 -0.04
C GLU A 336 -31.92 -3.37 0.02
N GLY A 337 -31.01 -3.82 0.89
CA GLY A 337 -30.70 -5.23 1.13
C GLY A 337 -29.51 -5.77 0.32
N HIS A 338 -28.73 -4.90 -0.32
CA HIS A 338 -27.50 -5.28 -1.03
C HIS A 338 -26.35 -5.58 -0.09
N ALA A 339 -25.30 -6.22 -0.61
CA ALA A 339 -24.15 -6.66 0.17
C ALA A 339 -23.32 -5.48 0.71
N PHE A 340 -22.65 -5.73 1.83
CA PHE A 340 -21.58 -4.88 2.33
C PHE A 340 -20.28 -5.18 1.58
N HIS A 341 -19.63 -4.15 1.08
CA HIS A 341 -18.31 -4.23 0.45
C HIS A 341 -17.29 -3.51 1.31
N ALA A 342 -16.31 -4.26 1.83
CA ALA A 342 -15.20 -3.65 2.55
C ALA A 342 -14.23 -2.94 1.59
N ILE A 343 -13.59 -1.87 2.06
CA ILE A 343 -12.53 -1.22 1.28
C ILE A 343 -11.17 -1.79 1.59
N THR A 344 -10.33 -1.78 0.56
CA THR A 344 -8.90 -2.00 0.64
C THR A 344 -8.14 -0.88 -0.06
N GLY A 345 -6.87 -0.77 0.28
CA GLY A 345 -5.87 -0.05 -0.50
C GLY A 345 -4.71 -0.99 -0.79
N GLY A 346 -4.23 -0.96 -2.00
CA GLY A 346 -3.07 -1.69 -2.45
C GLY A 346 -2.09 -0.77 -3.16
N THR A 347 -0.80 -1.09 -3.10
CA THR A 347 0.18 -0.26 -3.78
C THR A 347 0.21 -0.49 -5.27
N ASP A 348 -0.20 -1.68 -5.70
CA ASP A 348 -0.04 -2.12 -7.10
C ASP A 348 1.40 -1.85 -7.57
N ASN A 349 2.34 -2.19 -6.67
CA ASN A 349 3.76 -1.88 -6.83
C ASN A 349 4.38 -2.76 -7.91
N HIS A 350 5.11 -2.12 -8.83
CA HIS A 350 5.86 -2.80 -9.90
C HIS A 350 7.36 -2.50 -9.83
N ASP A 351 7.76 -1.55 -8.97
CA ASP A 351 9.15 -1.13 -8.77
C ASP A 351 9.32 -0.64 -7.33
N VAL A 352 10.00 -1.44 -6.52
CA VAL A 352 10.24 -1.16 -5.10
C VAL A 352 11.10 0.09 -4.91
N SER A 353 11.99 0.38 -5.84
CA SER A 353 12.91 1.52 -5.75
C SER A 353 12.15 2.86 -5.74
N GLY A 354 11.05 2.95 -6.47
CA GLY A 354 10.22 4.15 -6.55
C GLY A 354 11.03 5.44 -6.71
N ALA A 355 12.15 5.40 -7.46
CA ALA A 355 13.08 6.52 -7.60
C ALA A 355 12.39 7.78 -8.08
N ALA A 356 11.43 7.62 -8.98
CA ALA A 356 10.59 8.70 -9.45
C ALA A 356 9.71 9.29 -8.33
N SER A 357 9.26 8.50 -7.36
CA SER A 357 8.43 8.95 -6.23
C SER A 357 9.15 9.95 -5.31
N ALA A 358 10.45 9.76 -5.07
CA ALA A 358 11.24 10.68 -4.26
C ALA A 358 11.37 12.06 -4.94
N LYS A 359 11.59 12.06 -6.26
CA LYS A 359 11.65 13.29 -7.06
C LYS A 359 10.29 14.01 -7.10
N ALA A 360 9.19 13.26 -7.16
CA ALA A 360 7.85 13.79 -7.11
C ALA A 360 7.58 14.52 -5.79
N ARG A 361 7.90 13.90 -4.65
CA ARG A 361 7.72 14.51 -3.33
C ARG A 361 8.53 15.80 -3.17
N ALA A 362 9.77 15.85 -3.66
CA ALA A 362 10.57 17.04 -3.64
C ALA A 362 9.87 18.19 -4.37
N LYS A 363 9.37 17.96 -5.59
CA LYS A 363 8.64 18.99 -6.36
C LYS A 363 7.34 19.45 -5.70
N ILE A 364 6.60 18.56 -5.05
CA ILE A 364 5.40 18.91 -4.31
C ILE A 364 5.72 19.83 -3.15
N ALA A 365 6.81 19.54 -2.42
CA ALA A 365 7.25 20.37 -1.30
C ALA A 365 7.65 21.78 -1.74
N GLU A 366 8.15 21.94 -2.98
CA GLU A 366 8.50 23.23 -3.56
C GLU A 366 7.28 24.09 -3.89
N ASN A 367 6.18 23.51 -4.36
CA ASN A 367 4.95 24.23 -4.72
C ASN A 367 3.67 23.43 -4.42
N PRO A 368 3.24 23.40 -3.15
CA PRO A 368 2.04 22.65 -2.74
C PRO A 368 0.72 23.13 -3.38
N ALA A 369 0.73 24.33 -3.98
CA ALA A 369 -0.44 24.89 -4.65
C ALA A 369 -0.55 24.47 -6.12
N ASP A 370 0.50 23.92 -6.72
CA ASP A 370 0.49 23.44 -8.10
C ASP A 370 0.07 21.97 -8.15
N LEU A 371 -1.22 21.76 -8.03
CA LEU A 371 -1.82 20.43 -8.05
C LEU A 371 -1.65 19.69 -9.38
N GLN A 372 -1.51 20.40 -10.51
CA GLN A 372 -1.28 19.77 -11.80
C GLN A 372 0.15 19.25 -11.92
N SER A 373 1.14 20.02 -11.51
CA SER A 373 2.55 19.57 -11.45
C SER A 373 2.72 18.42 -10.45
N TYR A 374 1.99 18.47 -9.36
CA TYR A 374 1.83 17.40 -8.38
C TYR A 374 1.35 16.11 -9.05
N TYR A 375 0.26 16.21 -9.79
CA TYR A 375 -0.33 15.11 -10.51
C TYR A 375 0.64 14.48 -11.51
N ASP A 376 1.16 15.26 -12.43
CA ASP A 376 2.02 14.78 -13.52
C ASP A 376 3.28 14.10 -12.97
N THR A 377 3.72 14.51 -11.79
CA THR A 377 4.91 13.97 -11.15
C THR A 377 4.60 12.78 -10.23
N TRP A 378 3.46 12.80 -9.55
CA TRP A 378 3.05 11.75 -8.61
C TRP A 378 2.50 10.51 -9.32
N VAL A 379 1.65 10.67 -10.33
CA VAL A 379 1.05 9.55 -11.08
C VAL A 379 2.09 8.69 -11.75
N ALA A 380 3.18 9.31 -12.23
CA ALA A 380 4.27 8.58 -12.85
C ALA A 380 5.14 7.79 -11.85
N SER A 381 4.93 7.91 -10.54
CA SER A 381 5.98 7.56 -9.60
C SER A 381 5.57 7.08 -8.20
N ALA A 382 4.29 7.02 -7.88
CA ALA A 382 3.85 6.90 -6.48
C ALA A 382 3.49 5.49 -5.99
N LYS A 383 3.76 4.46 -6.75
CA LYS A 383 3.46 3.08 -6.37
C LYS A 383 4.63 2.46 -5.60
N TYR A 384 4.75 2.71 -4.32
CA TYR A 384 5.76 2.04 -3.49
C TYR A 384 5.17 1.49 -2.20
N ASN A 385 5.73 0.37 -1.75
CA ASN A 385 5.23 -0.44 -0.62
C ASN A 385 4.79 0.39 0.58
N GLY A 386 3.63 0.04 1.13
CA GLY A 386 3.05 0.68 2.32
C GLY A 386 2.39 2.05 2.08
N MET A 387 2.15 2.43 0.80
CA MET A 387 1.50 3.70 0.48
C MET A 387 0.61 3.57 -0.77
N PRO A 388 -0.69 3.33 -0.56
CA PRO A 388 -1.38 3.18 0.72
C PRO A 388 -1.10 1.83 1.39
N ALA A 389 -1.41 1.74 2.69
CA ALA A 389 -1.50 0.49 3.44
C ALA A 389 -2.94 0.26 3.91
N THR A 390 -3.35 -0.99 3.97
CA THR A 390 -4.59 -1.44 4.61
C THR A 390 -4.27 -1.90 6.03
N TYR A 391 -4.61 -1.08 7.03
CA TYR A 391 -4.48 -1.46 8.43
C TYR A 391 -5.66 -2.32 8.86
N THR A 392 -5.39 -3.55 9.25
CA THR A 392 -6.38 -4.58 9.52
C THR A 392 -6.40 -4.95 11.00
N TYR A 393 -7.58 -4.99 11.63
CA TYR A 393 -7.75 -5.30 13.04
C TYR A 393 -7.81 -6.82 13.26
N LEU A 394 -6.83 -7.36 13.95
CA LEU A 394 -6.77 -8.76 14.35
C LEU A 394 -7.24 -9.01 15.78
N GLY A 395 -7.41 -7.96 16.60
CA GLY A 395 -7.91 -8.08 17.97
C GLY A 395 -7.04 -8.95 18.88
N GLY A 396 -5.73 -8.98 18.63
CA GLY A 396 -4.77 -9.84 19.36
C GLY A 396 -4.69 -11.27 18.85
N LYS A 397 -5.43 -11.65 17.80
CA LYS A 397 -5.21 -12.93 17.10
C LYS A 397 -3.86 -12.94 16.42
N GLU A 398 -3.32 -14.13 16.20
CA GLU A 398 -2.09 -14.31 15.43
C GLU A 398 -2.26 -13.79 13.99
N LEU A 399 -1.23 -13.18 13.44
CA LEU A 399 -1.19 -12.81 12.02
C LEU A 399 -1.03 -14.10 11.18
N THR A 400 -2.13 -14.65 10.73
CA THR A 400 -2.20 -15.73 9.74
C THR A 400 -2.95 -15.23 8.50
N MET A 401 -2.78 -15.92 7.39
CA MET A 401 -3.51 -15.59 6.16
C MET A 401 -5.03 -15.63 6.38
N GLU A 402 -5.52 -16.66 7.07
CA GLU A 402 -6.94 -16.84 7.37
C GLU A 402 -7.49 -15.70 8.23
N ASN A 403 -6.74 -15.28 9.27
CA ASN A 403 -7.17 -14.19 10.15
C ASN A 403 -7.14 -12.84 9.41
N ALA A 404 -6.13 -12.59 8.57
CA ALA A 404 -6.04 -11.39 7.76
C ALA A 404 -7.17 -11.32 6.73
N MET A 405 -7.40 -12.40 5.97
CA MET A 405 -8.50 -12.49 5.00
C MET A 405 -9.86 -12.26 5.66
N ALA A 406 -10.12 -12.93 6.78
CA ALA A 406 -11.38 -12.78 7.50
C ALA A 406 -11.61 -11.34 7.97
N ALA A 407 -10.58 -10.67 8.47
CA ALA A 407 -10.67 -9.30 8.93
C ALA A 407 -10.81 -8.29 7.76
N VAL A 408 -10.08 -8.48 6.66
CA VAL A 408 -10.20 -7.67 5.44
C VAL A 408 -11.62 -7.79 4.87
N LYS A 409 -12.12 -9.02 4.70
CA LYS A 409 -13.48 -9.29 4.20
C LYS A 409 -14.56 -8.70 5.09
N ALA A 410 -14.38 -8.72 6.41
CA ALA A 410 -15.32 -8.15 7.37
C ALA A 410 -15.28 -6.62 7.43
N GLY A 411 -14.34 -5.97 6.73
CA GLY A 411 -14.15 -4.52 6.82
C GLY A 411 -13.56 -4.04 8.16
N HIS A 412 -12.94 -4.95 8.92
CA HIS A 412 -12.19 -4.59 10.14
C HIS A 412 -10.87 -3.92 9.76
N SER A 413 -10.95 -2.87 8.94
CA SER A 413 -9.77 -2.21 8.38
C SER A 413 -10.01 -0.75 8.03
N PHE A 414 -8.92 0.00 7.86
CA PHE A 414 -8.90 1.32 7.24
C PHE A 414 -7.72 1.42 6.27
N VAL A 415 -7.83 2.33 5.31
CA VAL A 415 -6.80 2.58 4.29
C VAL A 415 -6.11 3.90 4.58
N THR A 416 -4.78 3.92 4.50
CA THR A 416 -4.00 5.11 4.87
C THR A 416 -2.68 5.21 4.12
N SER A 417 -2.23 6.45 3.90
CA SER A 417 -0.86 6.79 3.50
C SER A 417 -0.08 7.54 4.60
N GLY A 418 -0.58 7.51 5.86
CA GLY A 418 0.08 8.16 7.00
C GLY A 418 -0.71 8.05 8.29
N PRO A 419 -1.88 8.69 8.41
CA PRO A 419 -2.66 8.69 9.65
C PRO A 419 -3.07 7.29 10.11
N ILE A 420 -2.90 7.02 11.40
CA ILE A 420 -3.48 5.86 12.08
C ILE A 420 -4.82 6.28 12.67
N VAL A 421 -5.89 5.61 12.28
CA VAL A 421 -7.26 5.96 12.66
C VAL A 421 -7.89 4.82 13.42
N LEU A 422 -8.03 4.97 14.72
CA LEU A 422 -8.73 3.99 15.58
C LEU A 422 -9.99 4.64 16.10
N ALA A 423 -11.14 4.01 15.86
CA ALA A 423 -12.41 4.53 16.36
C ALA A 423 -13.43 3.42 16.62
N ASP A 424 -14.38 3.72 17.47
CA ASP A 424 -15.51 2.85 17.81
C ASP A 424 -16.76 3.66 18.15
N VAL A 425 -17.92 3.01 18.00
CA VAL A 425 -19.22 3.43 18.57
C VAL A 425 -19.69 2.32 19.50
N LYS A 426 -19.80 2.61 20.80
CA LYS A 426 -20.21 1.61 21.82
C LYS A 426 -19.35 0.33 21.78
N GLY A 427 -18.04 0.46 21.51
CA GLY A 427 -17.10 -0.65 21.38
C GLY A 427 -17.18 -1.42 20.06
N LYS A 428 -17.98 -0.97 19.10
CA LYS A 428 -18.07 -1.54 17.75
C LYS A 428 -17.15 -0.79 16.81
N ILE A 429 -16.25 -1.52 16.16
CA ILE A 429 -15.27 -0.97 15.22
C ILE A 429 -15.78 -1.03 13.77
N TYR A 430 -14.94 -0.66 12.83
CA TYR A 430 -15.23 -0.73 11.38
C TYR A 430 -15.71 -2.13 10.96
N GLY A 431 -16.68 -2.19 10.06
CA GLY A 431 -17.32 -3.42 9.60
C GLY A 431 -18.36 -4.00 10.57
N GLU A 432 -18.41 -3.52 11.82
CA GLU A 432 -19.35 -4.01 12.83
C GLU A 432 -20.63 -3.16 12.90
N LYS A 433 -21.70 -3.74 13.48
CA LYS A 433 -22.97 -3.07 13.71
C LYS A 433 -23.06 -2.56 15.14
N ALA A 434 -23.34 -1.27 15.30
CA ALA A 434 -23.62 -0.60 16.57
C ALA A 434 -25.11 -0.29 16.70
N GLU A 435 -25.70 -0.59 17.87
CA GLU A 435 -27.09 -0.26 18.16
C GLU A 435 -27.26 1.25 18.38
N ALA A 436 -28.20 1.88 17.68
CA ALA A 436 -28.60 3.26 17.93
C ALA A 436 -30.08 3.46 17.61
N ALA A 437 -30.83 4.04 18.53
CA ALA A 437 -32.23 4.38 18.32
C ALA A 437 -32.36 5.68 17.52
N ALA A 438 -33.49 5.86 16.83
CA ALA A 438 -33.82 7.13 16.18
C ALA A 438 -33.76 8.29 17.19
N GLY A 439 -33.07 9.37 16.84
CA GLY A 439 -32.85 10.54 17.71
C GLY A 439 -31.82 10.34 18.84
N GLU A 440 -31.24 9.16 18.98
CA GLU A 440 -30.20 8.88 19.98
C GLU A 440 -28.93 9.68 19.70
N GLU A 441 -28.35 10.26 20.76
CA GLU A 441 -27.01 10.81 20.72
C GLU A 441 -25.99 9.68 20.93
N ILE A 442 -25.09 9.47 19.99
CA ILE A 442 -24.02 8.48 20.10
C ILE A 442 -22.66 9.15 20.17
N ALA A 443 -21.72 8.51 20.86
CA ALA A 443 -20.33 8.92 20.94
C ALA A 443 -19.49 8.08 19.97
N LEU A 444 -18.87 8.74 18.99
CA LEU A 444 -17.82 8.17 18.17
C LEU A 444 -16.49 8.43 18.87
N ASN A 445 -15.95 7.42 19.53
CA ASN A 445 -14.65 7.51 20.19
C ASN A 445 -13.55 7.47 19.14
N CYS A 446 -12.65 8.44 19.14
CA CYS A 446 -11.55 8.55 18.18
C CYS A 446 -10.20 8.54 18.91
N ASP A 447 -9.24 7.75 18.43
CA ASP A 447 -7.81 7.78 18.77
C ASP A 447 -7.04 7.83 17.46
N ILE A 448 -6.73 9.05 17.00
CA ILE A 448 -6.14 9.31 15.67
C ILE A 448 -4.76 9.90 15.88
N TRP A 449 -3.78 9.39 15.13
CA TRP A 449 -2.39 9.83 15.24
C TRP A 449 -1.72 9.88 13.87
N ASN A 450 -0.85 10.88 13.67
CA ASN A 450 0.05 10.94 12.52
C ASN A 450 1.34 11.67 12.90
N ARG A 451 2.49 11.06 12.61
CA ARG A 451 3.82 11.62 12.87
C ARG A 451 4.00 13.03 12.28
N ASP A 452 3.46 13.25 11.10
CA ASP A 452 3.69 14.48 10.33
C ASP A 452 2.56 15.51 10.53
N GLY A 453 1.70 15.27 11.52
CA GLY A 453 0.61 16.14 11.94
C GLY A 453 -0.73 15.82 11.29
N LEU A 454 -1.79 16.34 11.91
CA LEU A 454 -3.17 16.27 11.46
C LEU A 454 -3.64 17.67 11.05
N LYS A 455 -4.55 17.76 10.08
CA LYS A 455 -5.14 19.01 9.61
C LYS A 455 -6.65 19.08 9.84
N GLU A 456 -7.36 18.02 9.45
CA GLU A 456 -8.82 17.97 9.51
C GLU A 456 -9.29 16.51 9.66
N ILE A 457 -10.32 16.32 10.47
CA ILE A 457 -11.06 15.06 10.58
C ILE A 457 -12.47 15.31 10.07
N ARG A 458 -12.92 14.49 9.12
CA ARG A 458 -14.29 14.52 8.59
C ARG A 458 -15.04 13.30 9.05
N ILE A 459 -16.22 13.50 9.60
CA ILE A 459 -17.17 12.44 9.87
C ILE A 459 -18.21 12.44 8.76
N VAL A 460 -18.25 11.34 8.01
CA VAL A 460 -19.15 11.13 6.88
C VAL A 460 -20.22 10.14 7.30
N VAL A 461 -21.49 10.51 7.12
CA VAL A 461 -22.63 9.62 7.39
C VAL A 461 -23.46 9.51 6.11
N ASN A 462 -23.64 8.30 5.59
CA ASN A 462 -24.42 8.04 4.38
C ASN A 462 -23.95 8.86 3.15
N GLY A 463 -22.65 9.18 3.07
CA GLY A 463 -22.05 9.96 2.00
C GLY A 463 -22.04 11.47 2.22
N GLU A 464 -22.61 11.97 3.33
CA GLU A 464 -22.62 13.38 3.67
C GLU A 464 -21.61 13.68 4.79
N ILE A 465 -20.81 14.73 4.65
CA ILE A 465 -19.92 15.22 5.70
C ILE A 465 -20.78 15.92 6.76
N VAL A 466 -20.99 15.26 7.89
CA VAL A 466 -21.81 15.79 8.99
C VAL A 466 -21.02 16.59 10.02
N LYS A 467 -19.69 16.36 10.09
CA LYS A 467 -18.75 17.15 10.89
C LYS A 467 -17.41 17.31 10.20
N GLN A 468 -16.85 18.51 10.34
CA GLN A 468 -15.47 18.85 9.98
C GLN A 468 -14.81 19.41 11.24
N ILE A 469 -13.73 18.77 11.67
CA ILE A 469 -13.03 19.10 12.91
C ILE A 469 -11.61 19.52 12.53
N PRO A 470 -11.28 20.80 12.55
CA PRO A 470 -9.91 21.25 12.38
C PRO A 470 -9.04 20.73 13.52
N VAL A 471 -7.88 20.17 13.19
CA VAL A 471 -6.94 19.64 14.18
C VAL A 471 -5.56 20.24 13.94
N THR A 472 -4.82 20.46 15.00
CA THR A 472 -3.42 20.87 14.96
C THR A 472 -2.59 19.93 15.84
N GLY A 473 -1.40 19.56 15.39
CA GLY A 473 -0.53 18.61 16.10
C GLY A 473 -0.65 17.18 15.57
N GLU A 474 -0.05 16.25 16.29
CA GLU A 474 0.14 14.87 15.85
C GLU A 474 -1.00 13.91 16.26
N SER A 475 -1.89 14.32 17.15
CA SER A 475 -2.92 13.43 17.70
C SER A 475 -4.24 14.10 17.95
N PHE A 476 -5.31 13.31 17.85
CA PHE A 476 -6.67 13.67 18.26
C PHE A 476 -7.26 12.47 19.02
N LYS A 477 -7.60 12.68 20.30
CA LYS A 477 -8.13 11.63 21.15
C LYS A 477 -9.34 12.13 21.92
N GLU A 478 -10.48 12.09 21.29
CA GLU A 478 -11.74 12.63 21.82
C GLU A 478 -12.94 11.79 21.37
N ALA A 479 -14.05 11.92 22.09
CA ALA A 479 -15.34 11.43 21.66
C ALA A 479 -16.09 12.51 20.86
N VAL A 480 -16.46 12.20 19.64
CA VAL A 480 -17.25 13.07 18.77
C VAL A 480 -18.72 12.70 18.90
N THR A 481 -19.52 13.58 19.46
CA THR A 481 -20.97 13.37 19.59
C THR A 481 -21.67 13.52 18.24
N LEU A 482 -22.48 12.54 17.86
CA LEU A 482 -23.35 12.53 16.69
C LEU A 482 -24.79 12.33 17.11
N SER A 483 -25.70 13.16 16.59
CA SER A 483 -27.14 13.05 16.84
C SER A 483 -27.92 13.19 15.54
N ARG A 484 -28.76 12.21 15.25
CA ARG A 484 -29.66 12.20 14.09
C ARG A 484 -30.73 11.13 14.25
N GLU A 485 -31.72 11.13 13.36
CA GLU A 485 -32.68 10.03 13.22
C GLU A 485 -31.97 8.82 12.58
N TRP A 486 -31.38 7.98 13.44
CA TRP A 486 -30.67 6.78 13.00
C TRP A 486 -31.64 5.75 12.42
N ALA A 487 -31.24 5.13 11.31
CA ALA A 487 -31.94 4.02 10.69
C ALA A 487 -30.99 2.83 10.48
N SER A 488 -31.56 1.63 10.41
CA SER A 488 -30.78 0.42 10.14
C SER A 488 -29.99 0.56 8.81
N ASN A 489 -28.75 0.13 8.85
CA ASN A 489 -27.77 0.29 7.79
C ASN A 489 -27.38 1.75 7.47
N ASP A 490 -27.66 2.72 8.36
CA ASP A 490 -26.88 3.95 8.34
C ASP A 490 -25.42 3.62 8.60
N TRP A 491 -24.50 4.38 8.04
CA TRP A 491 -23.08 4.11 8.16
C TRP A 491 -22.26 5.37 8.43
N ILE A 492 -21.18 5.19 9.20
CA ILE A 492 -20.29 6.24 9.64
C ILE A 492 -18.87 5.91 9.14
N VAL A 493 -18.28 6.80 8.36
CA VAL A 493 -16.89 6.73 7.85
C VAL A 493 -16.12 7.94 8.38
N ILE A 494 -14.85 7.74 8.67
CA ILE A 494 -13.92 8.80 9.07
C ILE A 494 -12.91 9.01 7.94
N GLU A 495 -12.78 10.25 7.50
CA GLU A 495 -11.70 10.71 6.62
C GLU A 495 -10.75 11.61 7.41
N VAL A 496 -9.44 11.42 7.27
CA VAL A 496 -8.42 12.21 7.96
C VAL A 496 -7.48 12.85 6.94
N LEU A 497 -7.40 14.17 6.99
CA LEU A 497 -6.55 14.98 6.14
C LEU A 497 -5.35 15.49 6.94
N CYS A 498 -4.19 15.58 6.28
CA CYS A 498 -2.95 16.04 6.87
C CYS A 498 -2.44 17.33 6.22
N PRO A 499 -1.46 18.03 6.85
CA PRO A 499 -0.77 19.15 6.20
C PRO A 499 -0.06 18.73 4.90
N ASP A 500 0.58 17.56 4.90
CA ASP A 500 1.04 16.91 3.68
C ASP A 500 -0.16 16.33 2.94
N CYS A 501 -0.49 16.91 1.79
CA CYS A 501 -1.63 16.51 0.96
C CYS A 501 -1.53 15.07 0.41
N CYS A 502 -0.34 14.44 0.47
CA CYS A 502 -0.14 13.03 0.15
C CYS A 502 -0.56 12.09 1.28
N GLN A 503 -0.78 12.61 2.47
CA GLN A 503 -1.16 11.84 3.64
C GLN A 503 -2.66 11.99 3.91
N TYR A 504 -3.35 10.88 3.81
CA TYR A 504 -4.79 10.78 3.96
C TYR A 504 -5.15 9.41 4.54
N ALA A 505 -6.26 9.31 5.24
CA ALA A 505 -6.83 8.04 5.64
C ALA A 505 -8.35 8.04 5.47
N ILE A 506 -8.89 6.86 5.18
CA ILE A 506 -10.33 6.60 5.12
C ILE A 506 -10.63 5.25 5.76
N THR A 507 -11.67 5.18 6.58
CA THR A 507 -12.05 3.96 7.29
C THR A 507 -13.10 3.17 6.53
N ASN A 508 -13.18 1.86 6.78
CA ASN A 508 -14.43 1.13 6.59
C ASN A 508 -15.51 1.71 7.50
N PRO A 509 -16.80 1.48 7.23
CA PRO A 509 -17.87 2.06 8.03
C PRO A 509 -18.05 1.37 9.38
N ILE A 510 -18.48 2.13 10.40
CA ILE A 510 -19.25 1.57 11.50
C ILE A 510 -20.72 1.64 11.08
N ILE A 511 -21.43 0.53 11.13
CA ILE A 511 -22.79 0.39 10.61
C ILE A 511 -23.78 0.51 11.77
N ILE A 512 -24.91 1.17 11.59
CA ILE A 512 -25.99 1.21 12.56
C ILE A 512 -26.91 -0.01 12.34
N ALA A 513 -27.25 -0.71 13.44
CA ALA A 513 -28.06 -1.95 13.43
C ALA A 513 -29.54 -1.70 13.13
#